data_59cd1f24a6dcf565c8e16d457f8e3cd5
#
_entry.id   59cd1f24a6dcf565c8e16d457f8e3cd5
#
_cell.length_a   1.000
_cell.length_b   1.000
_cell.length_c   1.000
_cell.angle_alpha   90.00
_cell.angle_beta   90.00
_cell.angle_gamma   90.00
#
_symmetry.space_group_name_H-M   'P 1'
#
loop_
_entity.id
_entity.type
_entity.pdbx_description
1 polymer ?
#
loop_
_entity_poly.entity_id
_entity_poly.type
_entity_poly.pdbx_seq_one_letter_code
_entity_poly.pdbx_strand_id
1 'polypeptide(L)'
;MLSVDNIWAKGRHTPLFDRTTFSVGEGEVIIVQADSQLERTSLALALTGRLPLSGGTISWSEGDDEPRPISMKRLRALSSVVDSPDVTAPEQHMRVHDYVSEMLSYNLPVFGRSRASRWLKERGLEDLDGLWMDELDGEMNIELMAALAQASPSDLLVFDTPSRHLNHTYMWLPYLEELATDEDRPRTVVAIVPHISESWQGARAVVGSVHMDQDGEFEPAEEPVEELTETEALTAAEELTQTEPVIDVIEVREVEEIPAASSISLTPAVSGTSGAAQTTDHKTDNQKTGNQKTVAQKTAEKE
;
A
#
# COMPACT_ATOMS: atom_id res chain seq x y z
N MET A 1 -16.20 5.02 -14.42
CA MET A 1 -15.82 3.65 -14.86
C MET A 1 -14.37 3.63 -15.29
N LEU A 2 -13.58 2.70 -14.77
CA LEU A 2 -12.21 2.40 -15.21
C LEU A 2 -12.27 1.24 -16.22
N SER A 3 -11.63 1.40 -17.37
CA SER A 3 -11.43 0.33 -18.36
C SER A 3 -9.95 0.16 -18.62
N VAL A 4 -9.48 -1.05 -18.46
CA VAL A 4 -8.08 -1.46 -18.62
C VAL A 4 -8.03 -2.47 -19.75
N ASP A 5 -7.28 -2.15 -20.79
CA ASP A 5 -7.19 -2.98 -21.99
C ASP A 5 -5.74 -3.35 -22.27
N ASN A 6 -5.44 -4.65 -22.11
CA ASN A 6 -4.18 -5.29 -22.47
C ASN A 6 -2.94 -4.54 -21.94
N ILE A 7 -3.01 -3.98 -20.71
CA ILE A 7 -1.87 -3.26 -20.12
C ILE A 7 -0.79 -4.20 -19.64
N TRP A 8 0.45 -3.79 -19.78
CA TRP A 8 1.63 -4.48 -19.25
C TRP A 8 2.77 -3.49 -19.04
N ALA A 9 3.72 -3.85 -18.19
CA ALA A 9 4.92 -3.05 -17.96
C ALA A 9 6.17 -3.93 -17.94
N LYS A 10 7.19 -3.47 -18.66
CA LYS A 10 8.48 -4.14 -18.77
C LYS A 10 9.42 -3.70 -17.66
N GLY A 11 10.02 -4.65 -16.97
CA GLY A 11 11.16 -4.44 -16.09
C GLY A 11 12.49 -4.46 -16.87
N ARG A 12 13.59 -4.46 -16.14
CA ARG A 12 14.93 -4.50 -16.75
C ARG A 12 15.22 -5.85 -17.43
N HIS A 13 14.79 -6.95 -16.82
CA HIS A 13 15.08 -8.31 -17.29
C HIS A 13 13.80 -9.12 -17.51
N THR A 14 12.76 -8.89 -16.71
CA THR A 14 11.48 -9.59 -16.76
C THR A 14 10.35 -8.58 -16.77
N PRO A 15 9.15 -8.93 -17.24
CA PRO A 15 7.97 -8.10 -17.05
C PRO A 15 7.77 -7.77 -15.56
N LEU A 16 7.29 -6.58 -15.26
CA LEU A 16 6.86 -6.19 -13.92
C LEU A 16 5.48 -6.76 -13.62
N PHE A 17 4.63 -6.81 -14.62
CA PHE A 17 3.37 -7.55 -14.66
C PHE A 17 2.98 -7.83 -16.12
N ASP A 18 2.27 -8.92 -16.32
CA ASP A 18 1.84 -9.39 -17.61
C ASP A 18 0.54 -8.74 -18.09
N ARG A 19 0.17 -8.98 -19.35
CA ARG A 19 -1.00 -8.41 -20.02
C ARG A 19 -2.26 -8.63 -19.20
N THR A 20 -2.96 -7.54 -18.90
CA THR A 20 -4.10 -7.53 -17.98
C THR A 20 -5.23 -6.70 -18.58
N THR A 21 -6.44 -7.26 -18.59
CA THR A 21 -7.65 -6.61 -19.11
C THR A 21 -8.78 -6.78 -18.13
N PHE A 22 -9.44 -5.69 -17.75
CA PHE A 22 -10.64 -5.69 -16.91
C PHE A 22 -11.35 -4.34 -16.97
N SER A 23 -12.58 -4.30 -16.47
CA SER A 23 -13.31 -3.05 -16.27
C SER A 23 -14.01 -3.06 -14.91
N VAL A 24 -14.18 -1.88 -14.33
CA VAL A 24 -14.91 -1.68 -13.07
C VAL A 24 -15.61 -0.34 -13.07
N GLY A 25 -16.88 -0.35 -12.62
CA GLY A 25 -17.74 0.83 -12.55
C GLY A 25 -17.44 1.73 -11.36
N GLU A 26 -18.12 2.88 -11.35
CA GLU A 26 -18.27 3.69 -10.15
C GLU A 26 -19.22 2.98 -9.18
N GLY A 27 -18.91 3.02 -7.89
CA GLY A 27 -19.66 2.27 -6.87
C GLY A 27 -19.33 0.78 -6.80
N GLU A 28 -18.32 0.31 -7.53
CA GLU A 28 -17.97 -1.09 -7.59
C GLU A 28 -16.57 -1.37 -7.05
N VAL A 29 -16.41 -2.59 -6.52
CA VAL A 29 -15.11 -3.17 -6.11
C VAL A 29 -14.76 -4.29 -7.08
N ILE A 30 -13.54 -4.23 -7.62
CA ILE A 30 -12.94 -5.36 -8.33
C ILE A 30 -11.76 -5.92 -7.55
N ILE A 31 -11.64 -7.25 -7.48
CA ILE A 31 -10.48 -7.93 -6.92
C ILE A 31 -9.62 -8.45 -8.07
N VAL A 32 -8.36 -8.03 -8.10
CA VAL A 32 -7.37 -8.43 -9.11
C VAL A 32 -6.30 -9.30 -8.45
N GLN A 33 -6.14 -10.52 -8.97
CA GLN A 33 -5.10 -11.42 -8.49
C GLN A 33 -3.79 -11.17 -9.24
N ALA A 34 -2.69 -11.08 -8.48
CA ALA A 34 -1.34 -11.06 -8.99
C ALA A 34 -0.41 -11.79 -8.01
N ASP A 35 0.43 -12.68 -8.52
CA ASP A 35 1.14 -13.66 -7.70
C ASP A 35 2.23 -13.02 -6.83
N SER A 36 3.14 -12.25 -7.43
CA SER A 36 4.25 -11.65 -6.70
C SER A 36 3.91 -10.27 -6.14
N GLN A 37 4.56 -9.88 -5.03
CA GLN A 37 4.42 -8.51 -4.49
C GLN A 37 4.88 -7.45 -5.52
N LEU A 38 5.92 -7.77 -6.31
CA LEU A 38 6.39 -6.86 -7.35
C LEU A 38 5.31 -6.60 -8.41
N GLU A 39 4.59 -7.64 -8.83
CA GLU A 39 3.47 -7.50 -9.78
C GLU A 39 2.34 -6.67 -9.18
N ARG A 40 1.94 -6.95 -7.95
CA ARG A 40 0.88 -6.21 -7.26
C ARG A 40 1.19 -4.72 -7.15
N THR A 41 2.36 -4.40 -6.61
CA THR A 41 2.79 -3.00 -6.47
C THR A 41 2.96 -2.32 -7.84
N SER A 42 3.54 -3.01 -8.83
CA SER A 42 3.72 -2.46 -10.16
C SER A 42 2.38 -2.19 -10.85
N LEU A 43 1.42 -3.11 -10.72
CA LEU A 43 0.06 -2.92 -11.24
C LEU A 43 -0.65 -1.75 -10.53
N ALA A 44 -0.56 -1.66 -9.19
CA ALA A 44 -1.13 -0.54 -8.43
C ALA A 44 -0.57 0.81 -8.90
N LEU A 45 0.73 0.90 -9.11
CA LEU A 45 1.38 2.10 -9.61
C LEU A 45 1.00 2.41 -11.07
N ALA A 46 0.82 1.40 -11.91
CA ALA A 46 0.40 1.57 -13.30
C ALA A 46 -1.06 2.06 -13.38
N LEU A 47 -1.98 1.43 -12.65
CA LEU A 47 -3.40 1.80 -12.58
C LEU A 47 -3.63 3.22 -12.04
N THR A 48 -2.67 3.74 -11.32
CA THR A 48 -2.71 5.10 -10.75
C THR A 48 -1.78 6.09 -11.50
N GLY A 49 -1.27 5.69 -12.68
CA GLY A 49 -0.46 6.53 -13.54
C GLY A 49 0.93 6.88 -12.99
N ARG A 50 1.41 6.14 -11.99
CA ARG A 50 2.72 6.34 -11.33
C ARG A 50 3.83 5.48 -11.95
N LEU A 51 3.47 4.40 -12.63
CA LEU A 51 4.36 3.57 -13.44
C LEU A 51 3.95 3.68 -14.92
N PRO A 52 4.87 4.00 -15.85
CA PRO A 52 4.55 4.04 -17.27
C PRO A 52 4.28 2.64 -17.80
N LEU A 53 3.28 2.52 -18.67
CA LEU A 53 2.96 1.29 -19.37
C LEU A 53 3.95 1.06 -20.53
N SER A 54 4.27 -0.20 -20.81
CA SER A 54 4.98 -0.62 -22.01
C SER A 54 4.03 -0.91 -23.17
N GLY A 55 2.75 -1.17 -22.89
CA GLY A 55 1.70 -1.33 -23.86
C GLY A 55 0.32 -1.40 -23.23
N GLY A 56 -0.72 -1.44 -24.06
CA GLY A 56 -2.10 -1.39 -23.62
C GLY A 56 -2.61 0.03 -23.34
N THR A 57 -3.85 0.14 -22.90
CA THR A 57 -4.53 1.42 -22.71
C THR A 57 -5.34 1.41 -21.41
N ILE A 58 -5.27 2.51 -20.65
CA ILE A 58 -6.18 2.79 -19.55
C ILE A 58 -7.14 3.88 -20.01
N SER A 59 -8.44 3.65 -19.85
CA SER A 59 -9.51 4.57 -20.17
C SER A 59 -10.34 4.87 -18.93
N TRP A 60 -10.90 6.06 -18.88
CA TRP A 60 -11.76 6.53 -17.80
C TRP A 60 -13.00 7.20 -18.35
N SER A 61 -14.15 6.95 -17.72
CA SER A 61 -15.37 7.72 -17.94
C SER A 61 -15.94 8.24 -16.62
N GLU A 62 -16.61 9.37 -16.69
CA GLU A 62 -17.41 9.95 -15.61
C GLU A 62 -18.89 9.71 -15.95
N GLY A 63 -19.66 9.17 -15.00
CA GLY A 63 -21.04 8.81 -15.21
C GLY A 63 -21.26 7.79 -16.33
N ASP A 64 -22.27 8.03 -17.19
CA ASP A 64 -22.70 7.12 -18.27
C ASP A 64 -21.93 7.32 -19.58
N ASP A 65 -20.89 8.16 -19.59
CA ASP A 65 -20.09 8.38 -20.79
C ASP A 65 -19.27 7.12 -21.17
N GLU A 66 -18.96 6.97 -22.46
CA GLU A 66 -18.04 5.94 -22.91
C GLU A 66 -16.62 6.19 -22.40
N PRO A 67 -15.89 5.14 -21.93
CA PRO A 67 -14.53 5.28 -21.46
C PRO A 67 -13.60 5.80 -22.57
N ARG A 68 -12.79 6.81 -22.25
CA ARG A 68 -11.81 7.40 -23.15
C ARG A 68 -10.40 7.26 -22.60
N PRO A 69 -9.39 7.03 -23.48
CA PRO A 69 -8.00 6.97 -23.05
C PRO A 69 -7.62 8.16 -22.18
N ILE A 70 -7.03 7.87 -21.03
CA ILE A 70 -6.65 8.88 -20.05
C ILE A 70 -5.13 9.07 -20.00
N SER A 71 -4.67 10.33 -19.89
CA SER A 71 -3.24 10.58 -19.71
C SER A 71 -2.78 10.20 -18.30
N MET A 72 -1.53 9.73 -18.17
CA MET A 72 -0.93 9.39 -16.87
C MET A 72 -0.99 10.54 -15.85
N LYS A 73 -0.89 11.80 -16.32
CA LYS A 73 -1.00 12.97 -15.45
C LYS A 73 -2.41 13.12 -14.86
N ARG A 74 -3.45 12.93 -15.67
CA ARG A 74 -4.84 13.02 -15.22
C ARG A 74 -5.17 11.82 -14.33
N LEU A 75 -4.72 10.63 -14.71
CA LEU A 75 -4.90 9.41 -13.92
C LEU A 75 -4.30 9.56 -12.51
N ARG A 76 -3.09 10.13 -12.37
CA ARG A 76 -2.51 10.45 -11.06
C ARG A 76 -3.33 11.44 -10.24
N ALA A 77 -3.97 12.40 -10.89
CA ALA A 77 -4.75 13.41 -10.19
C ALA A 77 -6.08 12.88 -9.65
N LEU A 78 -6.67 11.85 -10.29
CA LEU A 78 -7.95 11.28 -9.89
C LEU A 78 -7.82 9.98 -9.08
N SER A 79 -6.59 9.50 -8.84
CA SER A 79 -6.37 8.20 -8.21
C SER A 79 -5.43 8.25 -7.01
N SER A 80 -5.66 7.36 -6.05
CA SER A 80 -4.76 7.12 -4.91
C SER A 80 -4.36 5.65 -4.85
N VAL A 81 -3.08 5.42 -4.53
CA VAL A 81 -2.57 4.11 -4.09
C VAL A 81 -2.71 4.07 -2.58
N VAL A 82 -3.35 3.05 -2.08
CA VAL A 82 -3.59 2.86 -0.64
C VAL A 82 -2.78 1.68 -0.15
N ASP A 83 -2.00 1.93 0.89
CA ASP A 83 -1.30 0.90 1.64
C ASP A 83 -0.35 0.02 0.81
N SER A 84 0.34 0.61 -0.15
CA SER A 84 1.31 -0.10 -0.99
C SER A 84 2.64 -0.24 -0.26
N PRO A 85 3.18 -1.47 -0.11
CA PRO A 85 4.47 -1.70 0.51
C PRO A 85 5.59 -0.86 -0.13
N ASP A 86 6.44 -0.27 0.69
CA ASP A 86 7.57 0.59 0.30
C ASP A 86 7.19 1.84 -0.52
N VAL A 87 5.89 2.13 -0.68
CA VAL A 87 5.40 3.28 -1.45
C VAL A 87 4.52 4.20 -0.61
N THR A 88 3.41 3.69 -0.08
CA THR A 88 2.44 4.48 0.73
C THR A 88 2.12 3.83 2.07
N ALA A 89 2.51 2.58 2.25
CA ALA A 89 2.38 1.92 3.54
C ALA A 89 3.25 2.61 4.59
N PRO A 90 2.76 2.75 5.83
CA PRO A 90 3.54 3.34 6.90
C PRO A 90 4.74 2.48 7.30
N GLU A 91 5.79 3.13 7.77
CA GLU A 91 6.87 2.41 8.44
C GLU A 91 6.41 1.88 9.81
N GLN A 92 6.82 0.66 10.16
CA GLN A 92 6.40 0.00 11.41
C GLN A 92 6.70 0.84 12.66
N HIS A 93 7.82 1.54 12.66
CA HIS A 93 8.27 2.39 13.78
C HIS A 93 7.83 3.85 13.66
N MET A 94 6.80 4.12 12.86
CA MET A 94 6.15 5.42 12.77
C MET A 94 4.98 5.50 13.76
N ARG A 95 4.73 6.67 14.33
CA ARG A 95 3.53 6.90 15.13
C ARG A 95 2.33 7.04 14.21
N VAL A 96 1.18 6.49 14.64
CA VAL A 96 -0.10 6.68 13.92
C VAL A 96 -0.38 8.17 13.68
N HIS A 97 -0.18 8.99 14.72
CA HIS A 97 -0.33 10.45 14.63
C HIS A 97 0.49 11.06 13.48
N ASP A 98 1.75 10.68 13.37
CA ASP A 98 2.67 11.24 12.37
C ASP A 98 2.30 10.77 10.97
N TYR A 99 1.97 9.49 10.80
CA TYR A 99 1.48 8.92 9.54
C TYR A 99 0.19 9.61 9.08
N VAL A 100 -0.80 9.74 9.97
CA VAL A 100 -2.05 10.45 9.65
C VAL A 100 -1.78 11.91 9.27
N SER A 101 -0.90 12.60 10.01
CA SER A 101 -0.52 13.99 9.70
C SER A 101 0.12 14.10 8.31
N GLU A 102 0.98 13.15 7.95
CA GLU A 102 1.62 13.08 6.64
C GLU A 102 0.58 12.85 5.54
N MET A 103 -0.26 11.82 5.66
CA MET A 103 -1.27 11.47 4.67
C MET A 103 -2.29 12.59 4.45
N LEU A 104 -2.75 13.24 5.52
CA LEU A 104 -3.62 14.41 5.42
C LEU A 104 -2.93 15.59 4.74
N SER A 105 -1.60 15.70 4.88
CA SER A 105 -0.83 16.76 4.22
C SER A 105 -0.80 16.62 2.70
N TYR A 106 -0.85 15.40 2.18
CA TYR A 106 -0.90 15.13 0.74
C TYR A 106 -2.31 15.34 0.17
N ASN A 107 -3.34 15.01 0.94
CA ASN A 107 -4.71 14.93 0.45
C ASN A 107 -5.52 16.22 0.65
N LEU A 108 -5.16 17.07 1.60
CA LEU A 108 -5.93 18.25 1.94
C LEU A 108 -5.15 19.55 1.67
N PRO A 109 -5.84 20.61 1.20
CA PRO A 109 -5.21 21.93 1.04
C PRO A 109 -4.72 22.47 2.39
N VAL A 110 -3.67 23.31 2.34
CA VAL A 110 -3.02 23.89 3.54
C VAL A 110 -3.99 24.58 4.50
N PHE A 111 -5.04 25.20 3.93
CA PHE A 111 -6.12 25.82 4.69
C PHE A 111 -7.24 24.78 4.89
N GLY A 112 -7.39 24.28 6.08
CA GLY A 112 -8.43 23.29 6.46
C GLY A 112 -7.87 21.96 6.91
N ARG A 113 -6.55 21.81 7.03
CA ARG A 113 -5.95 20.62 7.63
C ARG A 113 -6.42 20.47 9.06
N SER A 114 -7.17 19.44 9.32
CA SER A 114 -7.42 18.98 10.68
C SER A 114 -6.11 18.51 11.29
N ARG A 115 -5.87 18.76 12.57
CA ARG A 115 -4.78 18.11 13.28
C ARG A 115 -5.10 16.61 13.34
N ALA A 116 -4.09 15.74 13.19
CA ALA A 116 -4.29 14.30 13.17
C ALA A 116 -5.17 13.79 14.32
N SER A 117 -4.88 14.20 15.57
CA SER A 117 -5.69 13.82 16.73
C SER A 117 -7.16 14.24 16.62
N ARG A 118 -7.44 15.39 16.05
CA ARG A 118 -8.82 15.84 15.84
C ARG A 118 -9.49 15.02 14.74
N TRP A 119 -8.77 14.75 13.65
CA TRP A 119 -9.26 13.96 12.54
C TRP A 119 -9.55 12.50 12.95
N LEU A 120 -8.66 11.89 13.74
CA LEU A 120 -8.86 10.56 14.33
C LEU A 120 -10.11 10.53 15.22
N LYS A 121 -10.26 11.54 16.11
CA LYS A 121 -11.43 11.64 16.97
C LYS A 121 -12.75 11.81 16.22
N GLU A 122 -12.77 12.61 15.16
CA GLU A 122 -13.96 12.80 14.32
C GLU A 122 -14.42 11.51 13.63
N ARG A 123 -13.54 10.49 13.56
CA ARG A 123 -13.78 9.16 12.95
C ARG A 123 -13.91 8.02 13.97
N GLY A 124 -13.85 8.32 15.28
CA GLY A 124 -13.90 7.30 16.31
C GLY A 124 -12.62 6.47 16.44
N LEU A 125 -11.50 6.97 15.89
CA LEU A 125 -10.18 6.31 15.90
C LEU A 125 -9.22 6.96 16.92
N GLU A 126 -9.74 7.68 17.91
CA GLU A 126 -8.93 8.40 18.91
C GLU A 126 -8.00 7.48 19.70
N ASP A 127 -8.38 6.23 19.91
CA ASP A 127 -7.58 5.26 20.64
C ASP A 127 -6.28 4.90 19.92
N LEU A 128 -6.22 5.14 18.60
CA LEU A 128 -5.02 4.90 17.79
C LEU A 128 -3.96 6.01 17.89
N ASP A 129 -4.34 7.23 18.32
CA ASP A 129 -3.50 8.44 18.21
C ASP A 129 -2.12 8.30 18.91
N GLY A 130 -2.08 7.55 20.01
CA GLY A 130 -0.85 7.33 20.79
C GLY A 130 -0.01 6.13 20.38
N LEU A 131 -0.53 5.26 19.51
CA LEU A 131 0.08 3.99 19.14
C LEU A 131 1.16 4.15 18.08
N TRP A 132 2.04 3.14 18.01
CA TRP A 132 2.93 2.93 16.89
C TRP A 132 2.22 2.07 15.83
N MET A 133 2.66 2.16 14.58
CA MET A 133 2.04 1.37 13.51
C MET A 133 2.20 -0.14 13.70
N ASP A 134 3.25 -0.61 14.36
CA ASP A 134 3.47 -2.02 14.72
C ASP A 134 2.63 -2.50 15.92
N GLU A 135 1.98 -1.59 16.65
CA GLU A 135 1.03 -1.92 17.73
C GLU A 135 -0.39 -2.13 17.21
N LEU A 136 -0.67 -1.75 15.95
CA LEU A 136 -1.98 -1.94 15.34
C LEU A 136 -2.18 -3.40 14.95
N ASP A 137 -3.31 -3.97 15.34
CA ASP A 137 -3.74 -5.24 14.75
C ASP A 137 -4.25 -5.07 13.30
N GLY A 138 -4.61 -6.18 12.66
CA GLY A 138 -5.02 -6.15 11.25
C GLY A 138 -6.30 -5.37 10.99
N GLU A 139 -7.25 -5.40 11.93
CA GLU A 139 -8.53 -4.70 11.82
C GLU A 139 -8.32 -3.18 11.98
N MET A 140 -7.58 -2.77 13.00
CA MET A 140 -7.20 -1.37 13.21
C MET A 140 -6.46 -0.80 12.00
N ASN A 141 -5.55 -1.59 11.39
CA ASN A 141 -4.83 -1.16 10.20
C ASN A 141 -5.76 -0.91 9.01
N ILE A 142 -6.63 -1.86 8.68
CA ILE A 142 -7.51 -1.70 7.51
C ILE A 142 -8.53 -0.58 7.72
N GLU A 143 -9.05 -0.42 8.95
CA GLU A 143 -9.94 0.67 9.30
C GLU A 143 -9.27 2.04 9.14
N LEU A 144 -8.04 2.18 9.64
CA LEU A 144 -7.25 3.40 9.47
C LEU A 144 -6.98 3.70 7.98
N MET A 145 -6.58 2.68 7.19
CA MET A 145 -6.31 2.85 5.76
C MET A 145 -7.58 3.22 4.98
N ALA A 146 -8.72 2.60 5.30
CA ALA A 146 -10.00 2.93 4.70
C ALA A 146 -10.44 4.37 5.05
N ALA A 147 -10.30 4.78 6.31
CA ALA A 147 -10.60 6.14 6.73
C ALA A 147 -9.72 7.19 6.03
N LEU A 148 -8.42 6.91 5.84
CA LEU A 148 -7.52 7.79 5.09
C LEU A 148 -7.86 7.81 3.59
N ALA A 149 -8.24 6.67 3.02
CA ALA A 149 -8.70 6.58 1.63
C ALA A 149 -10.00 7.37 1.43
N GLN A 150 -10.93 7.33 2.40
CA GLN A 150 -12.15 8.14 2.37
C GLN A 150 -11.85 9.65 2.39
N ALA A 151 -10.82 10.08 3.13
CA ALA A 151 -10.39 11.47 3.17
C ALA A 151 -9.70 11.93 1.86
N SER A 152 -9.29 11.00 1.01
CA SER A 152 -8.66 11.32 -0.29
C SER A 152 -9.67 11.96 -1.26
N PRO A 153 -9.25 12.96 -2.05
CA PRO A 153 -10.09 13.54 -3.10
C PRO A 153 -10.17 12.67 -4.37
N SER A 154 -9.67 11.44 -4.34
CA SER A 154 -9.58 10.55 -5.50
C SER A 154 -10.87 9.82 -5.79
N ASP A 155 -11.20 9.63 -7.06
CA ASP A 155 -12.36 8.87 -7.54
C ASP A 155 -12.02 7.39 -7.80
N LEU A 156 -10.72 7.11 -7.99
CA LEU A 156 -10.16 5.77 -8.11
C LEU A 156 -9.26 5.48 -6.91
N LEU A 157 -9.58 4.43 -6.16
CA LEU A 157 -8.79 3.93 -5.04
C LEU A 157 -8.21 2.55 -5.42
N VAL A 158 -6.90 2.40 -5.31
CA VAL A 158 -6.21 1.13 -5.59
C VAL A 158 -5.51 0.67 -4.32
N PHE A 159 -6.02 -0.40 -3.72
CA PHE A 159 -5.46 -1.04 -2.53
C PHE A 159 -4.45 -2.11 -2.95
N ASP A 160 -3.22 -1.97 -2.47
CA ASP A 160 -2.15 -2.95 -2.71
C ASP A 160 -2.07 -3.95 -1.56
N THR A 161 -2.61 -5.12 -1.78
CA THR A 161 -2.57 -6.24 -0.85
C THR A 161 -3.24 -5.97 0.50
N PRO A 162 -4.53 -5.57 0.55
CA PRO A 162 -5.25 -5.40 1.81
C PRO A 162 -5.30 -6.69 2.63
N SER A 163 -5.19 -7.84 1.97
CA SER A 163 -5.12 -9.17 2.60
C SER A 163 -3.86 -9.43 3.43
N ARG A 164 -2.86 -8.55 3.41
CA ARG A 164 -1.66 -8.69 4.25
C ARG A 164 -1.94 -8.43 5.73
N HIS A 165 -2.97 -7.65 6.04
CA HIS A 165 -3.38 -7.35 7.41
C HIS A 165 -4.37 -8.38 7.95
N LEU A 166 -5.28 -8.85 7.09
CA LEU A 166 -6.36 -9.77 7.43
C LEU A 166 -6.47 -10.86 6.37
N ASN A 167 -6.22 -12.11 6.77
CA ASN A 167 -6.11 -13.24 5.86
C ASN A 167 -7.40 -13.60 5.10
N HIS A 168 -8.55 -13.18 5.60
CA HIS A 168 -9.84 -13.53 5.01
C HIS A 168 -10.50 -12.33 4.34
N THR A 169 -10.94 -12.51 3.11
CA THR A 169 -11.57 -11.45 2.29
C THR A 169 -12.75 -10.81 3.00
N TYR A 170 -13.60 -11.58 3.69
CA TYR A 170 -14.76 -11.05 4.42
C TYR A 170 -14.41 -10.10 5.58
N MET A 171 -13.16 -10.04 6.00
CA MET A 171 -12.72 -9.16 7.10
C MET A 171 -12.31 -7.77 6.62
N TRP A 172 -11.74 -7.65 5.43
CA TRP A 172 -11.29 -6.36 4.89
C TRP A 172 -12.19 -5.81 3.78
N LEU A 173 -12.91 -6.68 3.07
CA LEU A 173 -13.74 -6.30 1.95
C LEU A 173 -14.87 -5.31 2.33
N PRO A 174 -15.58 -5.45 3.47
CA PRO A 174 -16.65 -4.51 3.84
C PRO A 174 -16.19 -3.06 3.87
N TYR A 175 -14.98 -2.77 4.33
CA TYR A 175 -14.42 -1.42 4.33
C TYR A 175 -14.24 -0.86 2.91
N LEU A 176 -13.87 -1.72 1.95
CA LEU A 176 -13.71 -1.32 0.55
C LEU A 176 -15.06 -1.14 -0.15
N GLU A 177 -16.04 -1.98 0.17
CA GLU A 177 -17.41 -1.86 -0.32
C GLU A 177 -18.09 -0.58 0.19
N GLU A 178 -17.87 -0.21 1.46
CA GLU A 178 -18.34 1.06 2.02
C GLU A 178 -17.73 2.26 1.29
N LEU A 179 -16.43 2.23 0.99
CA LEU A 179 -15.77 3.27 0.19
C LEU A 179 -16.31 3.34 -1.24
N ALA A 180 -16.62 2.21 -1.85
CA ALA A 180 -17.17 2.18 -3.20
C ALA A 180 -18.58 2.75 -3.25
N THR A 181 -19.43 2.35 -2.30
CA THR A 181 -20.86 2.67 -2.27
C THR A 181 -21.22 3.89 -1.41
N ASP A 182 -20.23 4.70 -1.00
CA ASP A 182 -20.45 5.92 -0.22
C ASP A 182 -21.47 6.82 -0.88
N GLU A 183 -22.56 7.16 -0.18
CA GLU A 183 -23.70 7.92 -0.74
C GLU A 183 -23.31 9.32 -1.20
N ASP A 184 -22.37 9.96 -0.50
CA ASP A 184 -21.90 11.31 -0.82
C ASP A 184 -20.89 11.30 -1.98
N ARG A 185 -20.12 10.22 -2.08
CA ARG A 185 -19.05 10.12 -3.04
C ARG A 185 -18.74 8.66 -3.41
N PRO A 186 -19.53 8.04 -4.27
CA PRO A 186 -19.23 6.70 -4.76
C PRO A 186 -17.89 6.69 -5.53
N ARG A 187 -17.12 5.62 -5.38
CA ARG A 187 -15.78 5.50 -5.96
C ARG A 187 -15.61 4.20 -6.72
N THR A 188 -14.66 4.20 -7.62
CA THR A 188 -14.15 2.97 -8.23
C THR A 188 -13.04 2.41 -7.33
N VAL A 189 -13.17 1.17 -6.88
CA VAL A 189 -12.20 0.54 -5.97
C VAL A 189 -11.60 -0.70 -6.61
N VAL A 190 -10.27 -0.77 -6.62
CA VAL A 190 -9.49 -1.93 -7.08
C VAL A 190 -8.70 -2.47 -5.89
N ALA A 191 -8.89 -3.75 -5.55
CA ALA A 191 -8.09 -4.46 -4.57
C ALA A 191 -7.18 -5.48 -5.27
N ILE A 192 -5.87 -5.33 -5.13
CA ILE A 192 -4.91 -6.26 -5.74
C ILE A 192 -4.44 -7.23 -4.65
N VAL A 193 -4.59 -8.53 -4.87
CA VAL A 193 -4.36 -9.58 -3.87
C VAL A 193 -3.54 -10.74 -4.44
N PRO A 194 -2.84 -11.52 -3.59
CA PRO A 194 -2.15 -12.73 -4.05
C PRO A 194 -3.10 -13.87 -4.42
N HIS A 195 -4.31 -13.87 -3.87
CA HIS A 195 -5.29 -14.93 -4.11
C HIS A 195 -6.71 -14.38 -3.94
N ILE A 196 -7.59 -14.70 -4.88
CA ILE A 196 -9.02 -14.38 -4.80
C ILE A 196 -9.74 -15.51 -4.08
N SER A 197 -10.51 -15.18 -3.04
CA SER A 197 -11.32 -16.17 -2.33
C SER A 197 -12.37 -16.78 -3.27
N GLU A 198 -12.55 -18.11 -3.20
CA GLU A 198 -13.60 -18.82 -3.95
C GLU A 198 -15.02 -18.34 -3.59
N SER A 199 -15.19 -17.78 -2.40
CA SER A 199 -16.47 -17.22 -1.96
C SER A 199 -16.81 -15.87 -2.59
N TRP A 200 -15.83 -15.20 -3.22
CA TRP A 200 -16.05 -13.92 -3.89
C TRP A 200 -16.84 -14.10 -5.19
N GLN A 201 -18.00 -13.44 -5.30
CA GLN A 201 -18.89 -13.50 -6.46
C GLN A 201 -18.93 -12.19 -7.26
N GLY A 202 -18.19 -11.16 -6.82
CA GLY A 202 -18.10 -9.86 -7.50
C GLY A 202 -17.13 -9.85 -8.68
N ALA A 203 -16.85 -8.66 -9.19
CA ALA A 203 -15.91 -8.45 -10.28
C ALA A 203 -14.50 -8.93 -9.91
N ARG A 204 -13.87 -9.66 -10.83
CA ARG A 204 -12.53 -10.23 -10.61
C ARG A 204 -11.73 -10.26 -11.91
N ALA A 205 -10.41 -10.16 -11.77
CA ALA A 205 -9.46 -10.35 -12.84
C ALA A 205 -8.21 -11.05 -12.33
N VAL A 206 -7.41 -11.60 -13.23
CA VAL A 206 -6.11 -12.22 -12.92
C VAL A 206 -5.08 -11.62 -13.86
N VAL A 207 -3.93 -11.20 -13.32
CA VAL A 207 -2.81 -10.71 -14.13
C VAL A 207 -2.32 -11.84 -15.05
N GLY A 208 -2.03 -11.52 -16.30
CA GLY A 208 -1.64 -12.51 -17.30
C GLY A 208 -2.79 -13.32 -17.90
N SER A 209 -4.03 -13.16 -17.42
CA SER A 209 -5.19 -13.74 -18.10
C SER A 209 -5.54 -12.86 -19.31
N VAL A 210 -5.33 -13.40 -20.49
CA VAL A 210 -5.94 -12.86 -21.70
C VAL A 210 -7.45 -13.05 -21.60
N HIS A 211 -8.21 -12.04 -21.97
CA HIS A 211 -9.68 -12.13 -21.98
C HIS A 211 -10.09 -13.39 -22.76
N MET A 212 -10.68 -14.37 -22.09
CA MET A 212 -11.38 -15.44 -22.77
C MET A 212 -12.67 -14.81 -23.31
N ASP A 213 -12.73 -14.59 -24.61
CA ASP A 213 -13.98 -14.31 -25.27
C ASP A 213 -14.98 -15.43 -24.94
N GLN A 214 -16.25 -15.09 -24.82
CA GLN A 214 -17.32 -16.01 -24.38
C GLN A 214 -17.46 -17.28 -25.23
N ASP A 215 -16.66 -17.44 -26.28
CA ASP A 215 -16.68 -18.57 -27.20
C ASP A 215 -15.59 -19.62 -26.94
N GLY A 216 -14.74 -19.42 -25.93
CA GLY A 216 -13.83 -20.48 -25.45
C GLY A 216 -12.70 -20.90 -26.43
N GLU A 217 -12.49 -20.17 -27.51
CA GLU A 217 -11.32 -20.40 -28.38
C GLU A 217 -10.12 -19.60 -27.90
N PHE A 218 -9.13 -20.34 -27.43
CA PHE A 218 -7.83 -19.86 -27.11
C PHE A 218 -7.07 -19.58 -28.41
N GLU A 219 -6.98 -18.33 -28.87
CA GLU A 219 -5.92 -17.93 -29.79
C GLU A 219 -4.66 -17.62 -28.95
N PRO A 220 -3.63 -18.48 -28.99
CA PRO A 220 -2.35 -18.10 -28.42
C PRO A 220 -1.88 -16.85 -29.18
N ALA A 221 -1.58 -15.77 -28.45
CA ALA A 221 -0.94 -14.61 -29.05
C ALA A 221 0.33 -15.12 -29.76
N GLU A 222 0.33 -15.08 -31.09
CA GLU A 222 1.53 -15.29 -31.84
C GLU A 222 2.51 -14.21 -31.38
N GLU A 223 3.53 -14.63 -30.63
CA GLU A 223 4.72 -13.80 -30.45
C GLU A 223 5.19 -13.48 -31.87
N PRO A 224 5.43 -12.18 -32.17
CA PRO A 224 6.15 -11.88 -33.38
C PRO A 224 7.54 -12.51 -33.21
N VAL A 225 7.72 -13.69 -33.75
CA VAL A 225 9.03 -14.26 -33.98
C VAL A 225 9.65 -13.32 -35.02
N GLU A 226 10.43 -12.34 -34.59
CA GLU A 226 11.39 -11.69 -35.44
C GLU A 226 12.35 -12.80 -35.85
N GLU A 227 12.05 -13.40 -36.98
CA GLU A 227 13.00 -14.26 -37.72
C GLU A 227 14.20 -13.36 -38.08
N LEU A 228 15.18 -13.31 -37.17
CA LEU A 228 16.49 -12.75 -37.48
C LEU A 228 16.97 -13.51 -38.71
N THR A 229 17.00 -12.83 -39.83
CA THR A 229 17.57 -13.43 -41.05
C THR A 229 19.00 -13.86 -40.76
N GLU A 230 19.42 -15.00 -41.30
CA GLU A 230 20.78 -15.56 -41.09
C GLU A 230 21.90 -14.51 -41.31
N THR A 231 21.62 -13.48 -42.08
CA THR A 231 22.52 -12.36 -42.35
C THR A 231 22.69 -11.43 -41.12
N GLU A 232 21.66 -11.19 -40.32
CA GLU A 232 21.74 -10.35 -39.10
C GLU A 232 22.41 -11.10 -37.93
N ALA A 233 22.21 -12.42 -37.87
CA ALA A 233 22.90 -13.26 -36.89
C ALA A 233 24.42 -13.36 -37.16
N LEU A 234 24.82 -13.37 -38.40
CA LEU A 234 26.25 -13.37 -38.80
C LEU A 234 26.91 -12.00 -38.51
N THR A 235 26.20 -10.90 -38.71
CA THR A 235 26.73 -9.55 -38.44
C THR A 235 26.91 -9.31 -36.93
N ALA A 236 25.98 -9.77 -36.13
CA ALA A 236 26.08 -9.67 -34.67
C ALA A 236 27.19 -10.55 -34.09
N ALA A 237 27.49 -11.69 -34.70
CA ALA A 237 28.60 -12.57 -34.31
C ALA A 237 29.98 -12.00 -34.70
N GLU A 238 30.06 -11.24 -35.78
CA GLU A 238 31.32 -10.59 -36.20
C GLU A 238 31.64 -9.35 -35.36
N GLU A 239 30.64 -8.58 -34.91
CA GLU A 239 30.83 -7.43 -33.98
C GLU A 239 31.31 -7.88 -32.59
N LEU A 240 30.88 -9.03 -32.10
CA LEU A 240 31.31 -9.58 -30.81
C LEU A 240 32.76 -10.10 -30.80
N THR A 241 33.34 -10.37 -31.97
CA THR A 241 34.73 -10.88 -32.10
C THR A 241 35.78 -9.77 -32.29
N GLN A 242 35.38 -8.52 -32.48
CA GLN A 242 36.29 -7.39 -32.70
C GLN A 242 36.51 -6.49 -31.47
N THR A 243 35.92 -6.78 -30.36
CA THR A 243 36.26 -6.09 -29.08
C THR A 243 37.40 -6.83 -28.40
N GLU A 244 38.64 -6.38 -28.66
CA GLU A 244 39.79 -6.75 -27.83
C GLU A 244 39.50 -6.31 -26.37
N PRO A 245 39.82 -7.16 -25.37
CA PRO A 245 39.67 -6.76 -23.98
C PRO A 245 40.72 -5.69 -23.66
N VAL A 246 40.30 -4.44 -23.49
CA VAL A 246 41.12 -3.43 -22.82
C VAL A 246 41.20 -3.83 -21.35
N ILE A 247 42.28 -4.54 -21.00
CA ILE A 247 42.64 -4.76 -19.61
C ILE A 247 43.29 -3.48 -19.14
N ASP A 248 42.51 -2.57 -18.52
CA ASP A 248 43.05 -1.51 -17.72
C ASP A 248 43.65 -2.14 -16.46
N VAL A 249 44.97 -2.19 -16.44
CA VAL A 249 45.75 -2.58 -15.29
C VAL A 249 45.55 -1.47 -14.25
N ILE A 250 44.64 -1.72 -13.28
CA ILE A 250 44.52 -0.88 -12.10
C ILE A 250 45.76 -1.11 -11.27
N GLU A 251 46.66 -0.15 -11.33
CA GLU A 251 47.85 -0.04 -10.48
C GLU A 251 47.39 0.01 -9.00
N VAL A 252 47.58 -1.08 -8.27
CA VAL A 252 47.27 -1.16 -6.85
C VAL A 252 48.32 -0.30 -6.13
N ARG A 253 47.92 0.92 -5.75
CA ARG A 253 48.74 1.71 -4.80
C ARG A 253 48.73 1.01 -3.46
N GLU A 254 49.92 0.68 -2.99
CA GLU A 254 50.17 0.20 -1.64
C GLU A 254 49.49 1.12 -0.61
N VAL A 255 48.62 0.50 0.21
CA VAL A 255 48.00 1.16 1.34
C VAL A 255 49.06 1.19 2.46
N GLU A 256 49.52 2.38 2.80
CA GLU A 256 50.37 2.60 3.97
C GLU A 256 49.73 2.03 5.24
N GLU A 257 50.48 1.21 5.95
CA GLU A 257 50.10 0.65 7.25
C GLU A 257 49.77 1.76 8.25
N ILE A 258 48.53 1.75 8.74
CA ILE A 258 48.11 2.58 9.87
C ILE A 258 48.68 1.95 11.15
N PRO A 259 49.49 2.67 11.98
CA PRO A 259 50.02 2.12 13.20
C PRO A 259 48.93 1.78 14.21
N ALA A 260 49.02 0.59 14.79
CA ALA A 260 48.12 0.06 15.79
C ALA A 260 47.98 1.01 16.99
N ALA A 261 46.79 1.53 17.22
CA ALA A 261 46.46 2.31 18.40
C ALA A 261 46.38 1.39 19.63
N SER A 262 47.08 1.83 20.65
CA SER A 262 47.30 1.24 21.94
C SER A 262 46.06 0.69 22.64
N SER A 263 46.17 -0.52 23.15
CA SER A 263 45.29 -1.18 24.08
C SER A 263 44.96 -0.31 25.31
N ILE A 264 43.72 0.11 25.46
CA ILE A 264 43.19 0.66 26.70
C ILE A 264 42.78 -0.51 27.59
N SER A 265 43.56 -0.71 28.65
CA SER A 265 43.33 -1.66 29.71
C SER A 265 42.19 -1.17 30.59
N LEU A 266 41.08 -1.90 30.61
CA LEU A 266 39.98 -1.74 31.57
C LEU A 266 40.33 -2.53 32.83
N THR A 267 40.72 -1.84 33.90
CA THR A 267 40.80 -2.39 35.25
C THR A 267 39.43 -2.27 35.94
N PRO A 268 38.93 -3.32 36.61
CA PRO A 268 37.72 -3.22 37.40
C PRO A 268 38.02 -2.67 38.79
N ALA A 269 37.36 -1.60 39.17
CA ALA A 269 37.36 -1.12 40.55
C ALA A 269 36.32 -1.89 41.38
N VAL A 270 36.84 -2.64 42.35
CA VAL A 270 36.09 -3.29 43.43
C VAL A 270 36.23 -2.45 44.70
N SER A 271 35.18 -2.52 45.53
CA SER A 271 35.05 -2.14 46.93
C SER A 271 34.79 -0.67 47.22
N GLY A 272 33.92 -0.32 48.10
CA GLY A 272 33.28 -1.03 49.20
C GLY A 272 32.59 -0.04 50.13
N THR A 273 31.77 -0.60 50.98
CA THR A 273 31.35 -0.15 52.32
C THR A 273 30.26 0.91 52.44
N SER A 274 29.07 0.42 52.82
CA SER A 274 28.50 0.49 54.21
C SER A 274 27.99 1.85 54.66
N GLY A 275 26.71 1.89 55.00
CA GLY A 275 26.12 2.97 55.83
C GLY A 275 24.59 2.93 55.75
N ALA A 276 23.94 2.09 56.51
CA ALA A 276 23.03 2.29 57.61
C ALA A 276 21.74 3.14 57.35
N ALA A 277 20.64 2.45 57.35
CA ALA A 277 19.41 2.67 58.09
C ALA A 277 18.90 4.11 58.29
N GLN A 278 17.67 4.34 57.80
CA GLN A 278 16.61 4.87 58.66
C GLN A 278 15.21 4.58 58.07
N THR A 279 14.52 3.75 58.84
CA THR A 279 13.08 3.52 58.88
C THR A 279 12.36 4.81 59.30
N THR A 280 11.29 5.18 58.58
CA THR A 280 10.15 5.88 59.21
C THR A 280 8.83 5.34 58.61
N ASP A 281 8.14 4.56 59.44
CA ASP A 281 6.74 4.30 59.40
C ASP A 281 5.95 5.61 59.44
N HIS A 282 4.96 5.74 58.59
CA HIS A 282 3.74 6.50 58.93
C HIS A 282 2.51 5.78 58.36
N LYS A 283 1.83 5.19 59.29
CA LYS A 283 0.48 4.64 59.29
C LYS A 283 -0.49 5.78 59.64
N THR A 284 -1.60 5.89 58.96
CA THR A 284 -2.96 6.30 59.41
C THR A 284 -3.80 6.45 58.14
N ASP A 285 -4.74 5.60 57.91
CA ASP A 285 -6.11 5.45 58.47
C ASP A 285 -7.15 6.38 57.87
N ASN A 286 -8.17 5.71 57.30
CA ASN A 286 -9.62 6.02 57.37
C ASN A 286 -10.26 7.11 56.46
N GLN A 287 -11.22 6.81 55.58
CA GLN A 287 -12.68 6.69 55.75
C GLN A 287 -13.37 6.72 54.38
N LYS A 288 -14.06 5.73 54.03
CA LYS A 288 -15.50 5.46 53.87
C LYS A 288 -16.42 6.69 53.84
N THR A 289 -17.09 6.86 52.68
CA THR A 289 -18.51 7.23 52.45
C THR A 289 -18.72 7.15 50.93
N GLY A 290 -19.51 6.35 50.30
CA GLY A 290 -20.87 5.99 50.55
C GLY A 290 -21.84 7.05 49.99
N ASN A 291 -22.21 6.97 48.69
CA ASN A 291 -23.51 7.51 48.30
C ASN A 291 -24.07 6.81 47.04
N GLN A 292 -25.04 5.95 47.28
CA GLN A 292 -26.05 5.51 46.32
C GLN A 292 -27.07 6.64 46.10
N LYS A 293 -27.52 6.82 44.85
CA LYS A 293 -28.86 7.33 44.49
C LYS A 293 -29.13 6.85 43.07
N THR A 294 -29.86 5.76 42.88
CA THR A 294 -31.32 5.61 42.77
C THR A 294 -31.96 6.42 41.63
N VAL A 295 -32.27 5.69 40.55
CA VAL A 295 -33.52 5.57 39.75
C VAL A 295 -34.41 6.80 39.62
N ALA A 296 -34.73 7.16 38.38
CA ALA A 296 -36.10 7.53 37.99
C ALA A 296 -36.31 7.29 36.49
N GLN A 297 -37.09 6.27 36.19
CA GLN A 297 -37.92 6.13 34.97
C GLN A 297 -38.88 7.32 34.86
N LYS A 298 -39.08 7.85 33.65
CA LYS A 298 -40.31 8.56 33.33
C LYS A 298 -40.73 8.28 31.90
N THR A 299 -41.68 7.41 31.77
CA THR A 299 -42.62 7.18 30.69
C THR A 299 -43.66 8.31 30.64
N ALA A 300 -43.94 8.84 29.46
CA ALA A 300 -45.24 9.44 29.05
C ALA A 300 -45.05 9.75 27.52
N GLU A 301 -45.64 9.14 26.55
CA GLU A 301 -47.05 9.10 26.12
C GLU A 301 -47.63 10.47 25.71
N LYS A 302 -48.11 10.49 24.42
CA LYS A 302 -49.06 11.38 23.76
C LYS A 302 -48.51 12.75 23.30
N GLU A 303 -48.63 13.11 22.04
CA GLU A 303 -49.75 13.06 21.05
C GLU A 303 -49.24 12.92 19.62
#